data_dd7c94d15f71a7881727a687c4bca156
#
_entry.id   dd7c94d15f71a7881727a687c4bca156
#
_cell.length_a   1.000
_cell.length_b   1.000
_cell.length_c   1.000
_cell.angle_alpha   90.00
_cell.angle_beta   90.00
_cell.angle_gamma   90.00
#
_symmetry.space_group_name_H-M   'P 1'
#
loop_
_entity.id
_entity.type
_entity.pdbx_description
1 polymer ?
#
loop_
_entity_poly.entity_id
_entity_poly.type
_entity_poly.pdbx_seq_one_letter_code
_entity_poly.pdbx_strand_id
1 'polypeptide(L)'
;MQDDFDFVCPTKIYFRENGVGEIGKIIHDDYRFKKVFFIYGGSSLKKRGAYDKIVSSLKENGIEYEEYGGIKKNPDIEDVNNILSLCRPFQPELILAAGGGSVLDTAKSVCHGYFYAGDPLDFNKHLVAPLHALPLATIITLSASGSERSDSCVISDRKHHFKGGFNSVTNYPLFSLEDPSLTFTVPPYQLGCGLADRFSHSFERYCSPSHGLEPCDGLALSIRKSVVSITKRVLEKADDREAKRARRICGSLSHDGFTNFGKKKLFIVHKAEHRLSGKYPDLVHGQGIALLMPSYLEENEAKLEEKIVLLGKEVFGVTGSAKDSIAALKAWLDRLPIAHSFSELPFEIKKEDIEKAKGLLLLK
;
A
#
# COMPACT_ATOMS: atom_id res chain seq x y z
N MET A 1 14.55 23.79 2.07
CA MET A 1 13.88 23.57 0.77
C MET A 1 14.58 22.41 0.10
N GLN A 2 13.87 21.51 -0.55
CA GLN A 2 14.48 20.57 -1.48
C GLN A 2 14.26 21.20 -2.86
N ASP A 3 15.24 21.90 -3.35
CA ASP A 3 15.11 22.69 -4.59
C ASP A 3 15.34 21.83 -5.83
N ASP A 4 16.14 20.74 -5.71
CA ASP A 4 16.41 19.78 -6.77
C ASP A 4 15.91 18.38 -6.38
N PHE A 5 15.35 17.64 -7.33
CA PHE A 5 14.90 16.27 -7.10
C PHE A 5 14.86 15.46 -8.40
N ASP A 6 15.15 14.18 -8.28
CA ASP A 6 14.91 13.20 -9.34
C ASP A 6 13.55 12.52 -9.13
N PHE A 7 12.81 12.34 -10.21
CA PHE A 7 11.54 11.65 -10.19
C PHE A 7 11.48 10.52 -11.21
N VAL A 8 11.05 9.37 -10.74
CA VAL A 8 10.81 8.20 -11.59
C VAL A 8 9.59 7.43 -11.10
N CYS A 9 8.76 6.96 -12.02
CA CYS A 9 7.66 6.02 -11.75
C CYS A 9 7.59 5.03 -12.92
N PRO A 10 8.48 4.03 -12.96
CA PRO A 10 8.75 3.23 -14.15
C PRO A 10 7.78 2.09 -14.38
N THR A 11 6.94 1.74 -13.40
CA THR A 11 6.06 0.56 -13.48
C THR A 11 5.06 0.67 -14.61
N LYS A 12 5.12 -0.24 -15.59
CA LYS A 12 4.11 -0.36 -16.64
C LYS A 12 2.83 -0.98 -16.07
N ILE A 13 1.68 -0.36 -16.31
CA ILE A 13 0.38 -0.85 -15.86
C ILE A 13 -0.37 -1.52 -17.01
N TYR A 14 -0.74 -2.78 -16.80
CA TYR A 14 -1.70 -3.51 -17.64
C TYR A 14 -3.05 -3.53 -16.94
N PHE A 15 -3.91 -2.56 -17.24
CA PHE A 15 -5.25 -2.49 -16.66
C PHE A 15 -6.23 -3.28 -17.53
N ARG A 16 -6.57 -4.52 -17.12
CA ARG A 16 -7.39 -5.45 -17.93
C ARG A 16 -8.38 -6.20 -17.05
N GLU A 17 -9.66 -5.96 -17.25
CA GLU A 17 -10.72 -6.69 -16.55
C GLU A 17 -10.77 -8.14 -17.05
N ASN A 18 -10.76 -9.09 -16.12
CA ASN A 18 -10.59 -10.54 -16.38
C ASN A 18 -9.27 -10.92 -17.07
N GLY A 19 -8.28 -10.05 -17.04
CA GLY A 19 -7.00 -10.23 -17.73
C GLY A 19 -5.97 -11.10 -16.99
N VAL A 20 -6.27 -11.60 -15.80
CA VAL A 20 -5.29 -12.35 -14.98
C VAL A 20 -4.72 -13.58 -15.69
N GLY A 21 -5.49 -14.22 -16.58
CA GLY A 21 -5.03 -15.35 -17.40
C GLY A 21 -4.05 -14.98 -18.51
N GLU A 22 -3.79 -13.68 -18.73
CA GLU A 22 -2.82 -13.24 -19.75
C GLU A 22 -1.39 -13.10 -19.19
N ILE A 23 -1.20 -13.35 -17.89
CA ILE A 23 0.06 -13.07 -17.21
C ILE A 23 1.25 -13.80 -17.81
N GLY A 24 1.10 -15.09 -18.15
CA GLY A 24 2.15 -15.88 -18.79
C GLY A 24 2.53 -15.34 -20.16
N LYS A 25 1.53 -14.96 -20.98
CA LYS A 25 1.76 -14.33 -22.26
C LYS A 25 2.50 -13.00 -22.13
N ILE A 26 2.13 -12.14 -21.18
CA ILE A 26 2.82 -10.87 -20.90
C ILE A 26 4.29 -11.13 -20.54
N ILE A 27 4.54 -12.07 -19.61
CA ILE A 27 5.89 -12.41 -19.17
C ILE A 27 6.74 -12.95 -20.34
N HIS A 28 6.15 -13.84 -21.14
CA HIS A 28 6.85 -14.47 -22.26
C HIS A 28 7.08 -13.49 -23.42
N ASP A 29 6.03 -12.79 -23.89
CA ASP A 29 6.09 -12.01 -25.12
C ASP A 29 6.74 -10.63 -24.93
N ASP A 30 6.40 -9.94 -23.84
CA ASP A 30 6.87 -8.57 -23.60
C ASP A 30 8.23 -8.53 -22.89
N TYR A 31 8.54 -9.53 -22.04
CA TYR A 31 9.73 -9.51 -21.18
C TYR A 31 10.69 -10.68 -21.40
N ARG A 32 10.31 -11.75 -22.09
CA ARG A 32 11.14 -12.90 -22.45
C ARG A 32 11.65 -13.73 -21.25
N PHE A 33 11.07 -13.61 -20.07
CA PHE A 33 11.42 -14.44 -18.93
C PHE A 33 10.83 -15.85 -19.07
N LYS A 34 11.62 -16.85 -18.67
CA LYS A 34 11.27 -18.28 -18.74
C LYS A 34 11.19 -18.95 -17.38
N LYS A 35 11.68 -18.29 -16.33
CA LYS A 35 11.80 -18.87 -15.00
C LYS A 35 11.30 -17.89 -13.93
N VAL A 36 10.22 -18.24 -13.25
CA VAL A 36 9.44 -17.36 -12.37
C VAL A 36 9.32 -17.96 -10.98
N PHE A 37 9.59 -17.18 -9.93
CA PHE A 37 9.22 -17.56 -8.56
C PHE A 37 7.93 -16.84 -8.17
N PHE A 38 6.85 -17.62 -7.90
CA PHE A 38 5.50 -17.11 -7.68
C PHE A 38 5.18 -16.98 -6.18
N ILE A 39 4.98 -15.75 -5.69
CA ILE A 39 4.66 -15.45 -4.30
C ILE A 39 3.20 -14.98 -4.22
N TYR A 40 2.40 -15.57 -3.29
CA TYR A 40 1.01 -15.17 -3.16
C TYR A 40 0.49 -15.21 -1.73
N GLY A 41 -0.64 -14.53 -1.50
CA GLY A 41 -1.29 -14.46 -0.21
C GLY A 41 -2.00 -15.75 0.19
N GLY A 42 -3.00 -15.64 1.07
CA GLY A 42 -3.74 -16.77 1.60
C GLY A 42 -4.71 -17.42 0.61
N SER A 43 -5.66 -18.17 1.13
CA SER A 43 -6.59 -19.02 0.35
C SER A 43 -7.51 -18.27 -0.62
N SER A 44 -7.65 -16.94 -0.50
CA SER A 44 -8.57 -16.15 -1.34
C SER A 44 -8.24 -16.21 -2.83
N LEU A 45 -6.95 -16.26 -3.19
CA LEU A 45 -6.51 -16.36 -4.59
C LEU A 45 -6.98 -17.68 -5.21
N LYS A 46 -6.82 -18.80 -4.47
CA LYS A 46 -7.27 -20.15 -4.88
C LYS A 46 -8.79 -20.23 -4.92
N LYS A 47 -9.48 -19.81 -3.86
CA LYS A 47 -10.95 -19.86 -3.76
C LYS A 47 -11.67 -19.09 -4.88
N ARG A 48 -11.04 -18.09 -5.45
CA ARG A 48 -11.59 -17.26 -6.53
C ARG A 48 -11.16 -17.71 -7.93
N GLY A 49 -10.43 -18.80 -8.05
CA GLY A 49 -9.95 -19.35 -9.32
C GLY A 49 -8.87 -18.50 -10.02
N ALA A 50 -8.40 -17.44 -9.39
CA ALA A 50 -7.34 -16.61 -9.98
C ALA A 50 -5.99 -17.34 -9.97
N TYR A 51 -5.72 -18.13 -8.93
CA TYR A 51 -4.53 -18.98 -8.86
C TYR A 51 -4.44 -19.93 -10.06
N ASP A 52 -5.54 -20.65 -10.35
CA ASP A 52 -5.56 -21.62 -11.45
C ASP A 52 -5.32 -20.94 -12.80
N LYS A 53 -5.92 -19.76 -13.03
CA LYS A 53 -5.70 -18.96 -14.24
C LYS A 53 -4.24 -18.52 -14.38
N ILE A 54 -3.60 -18.09 -13.30
CA ILE A 54 -2.18 -17.70 -13.30
C ILE A 54 -1.32 -18.91 -13.66
N VAL A 55 -1.49 -20.02 -12.94
CA VAL A 55 -0.68 -21.23 -13.14
C VAL A 55 -0.87 -21.82 -14.53
N SER A 56 -2.12 -21.89 -15.02
CA SER A 56 -2.40 -22.34 -16.40
C SER A 56 -1.69 -21.45 -17.42
N SER A 57 -1.78 -20.13 -17.24
CA SER A 57 -1.14 -19.17 -18.14
C SER A 57 0.38 -19.29 -18.15
N LEU A 58 1.03 -19.52 -17.01
CA LEU A 58 2.47 -19.77 -16.94
C LEU A 58 2.84 -21.03 -17.73
N LYS A 59 2.12 -22.16 -17.49
CA LYS A 59 2.37 -23.44 -18.16
C LYS A 59 2.15 -23.39 -19.66
N GLU A 60 1.05 -22.78 -20.11
CA GLU A 60 0.69 -22.62 -21.54
C GLU A 60 1.73 -21.82 -22.31
N ASN A 61 2.46 -20.93 -21.64
CA ASN A 61 3.53 -20.12 -22.24
C ASN A 61 4.95 -20.69 -21.97
N GLY A 62 5.06 -21.94 -21.49
CA GLY A 62 6.34 -22.62 -21.29
C GLY A 62 7.22 -21.99 -20.18
N ILE A 63 6.62 -21.34 -19.20
CA ILE A 63 7.33 -20.71 -18.09
C ILE A 63 7.48 -21.72 -16.95
N GLU A 64 8.73 -22.03 -16.59
CA GLU A 64 9.07 -22.81 -15.40
C GLU A 64 8.78 -21.97 -14.15
N TYR A 65 8.15 -22.56 -13.12
CA TYR A 65 7.88 -21.84 -11.90
C TYR A 65 8.00 -22.72 -10.66
N GLU A 66 8.43 -22.09 -9.57
CA GLU A 66 8.24 -22.52 -8.18
C GLU A 66 7.40 -21.50 -7.44
N GLU A 67 6.82 -21.87 -6.29
CA GLU A 67 5.88 -21.00 -5.59
C GLU A 67 6.02 -21.04 -4.07
N TYR A 68 5.64 -19.92 -3.44
CA TYR A 68 5.41 -19.82 -2.00
C TYR A 68 4.11 -19.08 -1.73
N GLY A 69 3.20 -19.70 -1.00
CA GLY A 69 1.90 -19.13 -0.69
C GLY A 69 1.65 -19.01 0.81
N GLY A 70 0.61 -18.25 1.16
CA GLY A 70 0.19 -18.11 2.55
C GLY A 70 0.70 -16.86 3.25
N ILE A 71 1.25 -15.89 2.51
CA ILE A 71 1.69 -14.61 3.10
C ILE A 71 0.56 -13.97 3.88
N LYS A 72 0.83 -13.64 5.14
CA LYS A 72 -0.13 -13.07 6.09
C LYS A 72 -0.20 -11.54 5.99
N LYS A 73 -1.21 -10.95 6.63
CA LYS A 73 -1.24 -9.48 6.87
C LYS A 73 -0.02 -9.07 7.69
N ASN A 74 0.50 -7.87 7.47
CA ASN A 74 1.75 -7.37 8.03
C ASN A 74 2.91 -8.32 7.69
N PRO A 75 3.59 -8.11 6.55
CA PRO A 75 4.61 -9.01 6.02
C PRO A 75 5.75 -9.20 7.02
N ASP A 76 6.21 -10.41 7.18
CA ASP A 76 7.20 -10.78 8.21
C ASP A 76 8.51 -11.23 7.59
N ILE A 77 9.63 -10.92 8.25
CA ILE A 77 10.97 -11.30 7.80
C ILE A 77 11.15 -12.82 7.75
N GLU A 78 10.42 -13.57 8.57
CA GLU A 78 10.46 -15.03 8.54
C GLU A 78 9.97 -15.57 7.19
N ASP A 79 8.86 -15.04 6.64
CA ASP A 79 8.38 -15.42 5.31
C ASP A 79 9.43 -15.08 4.23
N VAL A 80 10.09 -13.91 4.33
CA VAL A 80 11.16 -13.52 3.40
C VAL A 80 12.30 -14.52 3.42
N ASN A 81 12.77 -14.91 4.60
CA ASN A 81 13.87 -15.86 4.77
C ASN A 81 13.50 -17.26 4.26
N ASN A 82 12.27 -17.72 4.55
CA ASN A 82 11.78 -18.99 4.05
C ASN A 82 11.72 -19.01 2.51
N ILE A 83 11.23 -17.92 1.91
CA ILE A 83 11.20 -17.80 0.43
C ILE A 83 12.60 -17.79 -0.15
N LEU A 84 13.55 -17.06 0.44
CA LEU A 84 14.92 -16.99 -0.05
C LEU A 84 15.61 -18.36 -0.03
N SER A 85 15.30 -19.21 0.94
CA SER A 85 15.86 -20.58 1.01
C SER A 85 15.42 -21.47 -0.16
N LEU A 86 14.23 -21.20 -0.74
CA LEU A 86 13.70 -21.89 -1.93
C LEU A 86 14.11 -21.16 -3.21
N CYS A 87 14.03 -19.85 -3.20
CA CYS A 87 14.24 -19.01 -4.37
C CYS A 87 15.71 -19.06 -4.89
N ARG A 88 16.69 -19.06 -3.97
CA ARG A 88 18.11 -19.09 -4.37
C ARG A 88 18.53 -20.37 -5.12
N PRO A 89 18.17 -21.59 -4.69
CA PRO A 89 18.45 -22.81 -5.47
C PRO A 89 17.70 -22.86 -6.80
N PHE A 90 16.48 -22.32 -6.84
CA PHE A 90 15.66 -22.29 -8.05
C PHE A 90 16.21 -21.32 -9.11
N GLN A 91 16.87 -20.23 -8.72
CA GLN A 91 17.48 -19.23 -9.63
C GLN A 91 16.46 -18.61 -10.62
N PRO A 92 15.41 -17.94 -10.14
CA PRO A 92 14.42 -17.31 -11.03
C PRO A 92 15.00 -16.09 -11.76
N GLU A 93 14.42 -15.80 -12.92
CA GLU A 93 14.65 -14.56 -13.68
C GLU A 93 13.71 -13.43 -13.26
N LEU A 94 12.55 -13.78 -12.69
CA LEU A 94 11.50 -12.86 -12.30
C LEU A 94 10.80 -13.35 -11.03
N ILE A 95 10.50 -12.43 -10.11
CA ILE A 95 9.57 -12.65 -9.03
C ILE A 95 8.18 -12.20 -9.50
N LEU A 96 7.16 -13.06 -9.38
CA LEU A 96 5.75 -12.74 -9.62
C LEU A 96 5.01 -12.72 -8.29
N ALA A 97 4.42 -11.59 -7.92
CA ALA A 97 3.69 -11.42 -6.67
C ALA A 97 2.19 -11.23 -6.92
N ALA A 98 1.32 -12.11 -6.40
CA ALA A 98 -0.13 -11.94 -6.50
C ALA A 98 -0.78 -11.74 -5.13
N GLY A 99 -1.20 -10.50 -4.83
CA GLY A 99 -1.76 -10.18 -3.53
C GLY A 99 -2.09 -8.72 -3.30
N GLY A 100 -2.18 -8.35 -2.02
CA GLY A 100 -2.19 -6.97 -1.55
C GLY A 100 -0.79 -6.52 -1.12
N GLY A 101 -0.68 -5.34 -0.50
CA GLY A 101 0.58 -4.73 -0.09
C GLY A 101 1.54 -5.67 0.65
N SER A 102 1.03 -6.49 1.58
CA SER A 102 1.87 -7.43 2.34
C SER A 102 2.60 -8.44 1.45
N VAL A 103 1.93 -8.95 0.40
CA VAL A 103 2.55 -9.89 -0.55
C VAL A 103 3.59 -9.17 -1.40
N LEU A 104 3.26 -7.96 -1.85
CA LEU A 104 4.16 -7.16 -2.67
C LEU A 104 5.43 -6.77 -1.91
N ASP A 105 5.27 -6.34 -0.66
CA ASP A 105 6.41 -5.92 0.17
C ASP A 105 7.30 -7.12 0.55
N THR A 106 6.70 -8.30 0.84
CA THR A 106 7.47 -9.55 0.97
C THR A 106 8.27 -9.83 -0.31
N ALA A 107 7.64 -9.74 -1.48
CA ALA A 107 8.30 -9.97 -2.77
C ALA A 107 9.43 -8.96 -3.04
N LYS A 108 9.23 -7.67 -2.75
CA LYS A 108 10.28 -6.65 -2.84
C LYS A 108 11.48 -6.98 -1.95
N SER A 109 11.22 -7.37 -0.69
CA SER A 109 12.29 -7.77 0.22
C SER A 109 13.04 -9.02 -0.26
N VAL A 110 12.34 -10.00 -0.84
CA VAL A 110 12.94 -11.17 -1.50
C VAL A 110 13.81 -10.76 -2.68
N CYS A 111 13.35 -9.85 -3.54
CA CYS A 111 14.11 -9.37 -4.70
C CYS A 111 15.48 -8.80 -4.29
N HIS A 112 15.54 -8.01 -3.22
CA HIS A 112 16.78 -7.48 -2.67
C HIS A 112 17.60 -8.53 -1.91
N GLY A 113 16.93 -9.30 -1.05
CA GLY A 113 17.54 -10.34 -0.25
C GLY A 113 18.21 -11.43 -1.09
N TYR A 114 17.77 -11.63 -2.34
CA TYR A 114 18.35 -12.64 -3.24
C TYR A 114 19.86 -12.42 -3.46
N PHE A 115 20.29 -11.17 -3.60
CA PHE A 115 21.68 -10.81 -3.84
C PHE A 115 22.44 -10.44 -2.56
N TYR A 116 21.77 -10.43 -1.41
CA TYR A 116 22.37 -10.00 -0.15
C TYR A 116 22.64 -11.19 0.77
N ALA A 117 23.91 -11.32 1.22
CA ALA A 117 24.31 -12.43 2.10
C ALA A 117 23.89 -12.24 3.57
N GLY A 118 23.55 -11.01 3.99
CA GLY A 118 23.11 -10.69 5.34
C GLY A 118 21.60 -10.88 5.54
N ASP A 119 21.07 -10.34 6.63
CA ASP A 119 19.64 -10.35 6.93
C ASP A 119 18.91 -9.29 6.08
N PRO A 120 17.92 -9.64 5.23
CA PRO A 120 17.18 -8.65 4.45
C PRO A 120 16.52 -7.55 5.28
N LEU A 121 16.29 -7.77 6.57
CA LEU A 121 15.75 -6.76 7.48
C LEU A 121 16.70 -5.57 7.70
N ASP A 122 18.00 -5.73 7.37
CA ASP A 122 19.01 -4.66 7.45
C ASP A 122 18.64 -3.46 6.56
N PHE A 123 17.99 -3.71 5.42
CA PHE A 123 17.47 -2.65 4.56
C PHE A 123 16.40 -1.82 5.29
N ASN A 124 15.46 -2.49 5.97
CA ASN A 124 14.37 -1.84 6.71
C ASN A 124 14.85 -1.14 8.00
N LYS A 125 15.98 -1.58 8.55
CA LYS A 125 16.68 -0.94 9.67
C LYS A 125 17.64 0.18 9.22
N HIS A 126 17.76 0.41 7.92
CA HIS A 126 18.66 1.40 7.32
C HIS A 126 20.15 1.14 7.66
N LEU A 127 20.54 -0.09 7.87
CA LEU A 127 21.93 -0.49 8.12
C LEU A 127 22.72 -0.64 6.82
N VAL A 128 22.03 -1.04 5.74
CA VAL A 128 22.61 -1.24 4.41
C VAL A 128 21.67 -0.68 3.35
N ALA A 129 22.22 -0.06 2.32
CA ALA A 129 21.46 0.37 1.15
C ALA A 129 21.31 -0.79 0.14
N PRO A 130 20.11 -1.03 -0.43
CA PRO A 130 19.94 -2.05 -1.47
C PRO A 130 20.59 -1.59 -2.79
N LEU A 131 21.48 -2.42 -3.35
CA LEU A 131 22.19 -2.12 -4.61
C LEU A 131 21.57 -2.86 -5.81
N HIS A 132 21.08 -4.07 -5.58
CA HIS A 132 20.53 -4.94 -6.61
C HIS A 132 19.21 -5.55 -6.18
N ALA A 133 18.36 -5.83 -7.15
CA ALA A 133 17.10 -6.57 -6.94
C ALA A 133 16.79 -7.44 -8.15
N LEU A 134 16.15 -8.59 -7.93
CA LEU A 134 15.50 -9.33 -9.00
C LEU A 134 14.38 -8.50 -9.62
N PRO A 135 14.10 -8.65 -10.91
CA PRO A 135 12.92 -8.08 -11.53
C PRO A 135 11.64 -8.55 -10.82
N LEU A 136 10.69 -7.63 -10.62
CA LEU A 136 9.40 -7.89 -9.98
C LEU A 136 8.24 -7.62 -10.93
N ALA A 137 7.28 -8.55 -11.01
CA ALA A 137 5.98 -8.34 -11.60
C ALA A 137 4.88 -8.54 -10.54
N THR A 138 3.77 -7.80 -10.65
CA THR A 138 2.71 -7.87 -9.65
C THR A 138 1.33 -8.07 -10.25
N ILE A 139 0.48 -8.81 -9.54
CA ILE A 139 -0.97 -8.96 -9.80
C ILE A 139 -1.70 -8.49 -8.54
N ILE A 140 -2.50 -7.45 -8.66
CA ILE A 140 -3.14 -6.85 -7.49
C ILE A 140 -4.50 -7.48 -7.23
N THR A 141 -4.65 -8.08 -6.04
CA THR A 141 -5.91 -8.71 -5.60
C THR A 141 -6.64 -7.89 -4.54
N LEU A 142 -5.97 -6.93 -3.91
CA LEU A 142 -6.53 -6.00 -2.94
C LEU A 142 -6.03 -4.59 -3.25
N SER A 143 -6.94 -3.72 -3.66
CA SER A 143 -6.62 -2.33 -3.93
C SER A 143 -6.60 -1.54 -2.62
N ALA A 144 -5.45 -1.37 -2.01
CA ALA A 144 -5.25 -0.63 -0.76
C ALA A 144 -3.98 0.24 -0.82
N SER A 145 -2.81 -0.34 -0.58
CA SER A 145 -1.54 0.38 -0.37
C SER A 145 -0.96 1.09 -1.60
N GLY A 146 -1.30 0.67 -2.83
CA GLY A 146 -0.63 1.19 -4.03
C GLY A 146 0.84 0.77 -4.15
N SER A 147 1.27 -0.30 -3.43
CA SER A 147 2.65 -0.77 -3.42
C SER A 147 3.18 -1.15 -4.79
N GLU A 148 2.31 -1.48 -5.74
CA GLU A 148 2.66 -1.75 -7.15
C GLU A 148 3.21 -0.53 -7.91
N ARG A 149 3.03 0.67 -7.38
CA ARG A 149 3.56 1.92 -7.95
C ARG A 149 4.39 2.70 -6.95
N SER A 150 4.96 2.03 -5.99
CA SER A 150 5.71 2.64 -4.88
C SER A 150 7.14 2.13 -4.82
N ASP A 151 8.04 3.05 -4.49
CA ASP A 151 9.43 2.80 -4.14
C ASP A 151 9.60 2.27 -2.71
N SER A 152 8.51 2.06 -1.97
CA SER A 152 8.54 1.64 -0.56
C SER A 152 8.44 0.12 -0.43
N CYS A 153 9.13 -0.42 0.59
CA CYS A 153 9.04 -1.81 1.04
C CYS A 153 9.01 -1.83 2.57
N VAL A 154 7.93 -2.32 3.16
CA VAL A 154 7.73 -2.36 4.62
C VAL A 154 7.73 -3.81 5.09
N ILE A 155 8.61 -4.15 6.03
CA ILE A 155 8.70 -5.49 6.63
C ILE A 155 8.60 -5.38 8.15
N SER A 156 7.99 -6.40 8.74
CA SER A 156 7.89 -6.58 10.20
C SER A 156 8.87 -7.67 10.67
N ASP A 157 9.32 -7.52 11.89
CA ASP A 157 9.93 -8.59 12.70
C ASP A 157 9.05 -8.76 13.95
N ARG A 158 8.16 -9.73 13.91
CA ARG A 158 7.21 -9.98 15.01
C ARG A 158 7.90 -10.38 16.29
N LYS A 159 9.01 -11.07 16.18
CA LYS A 159 9.80 -11.53 17.34
C LYS A 159 10.37 -10.35 18.14
N HIS A 160 10.76 -9.27 17.46
CA HIS A 160 11.36 -8.08 18.08
C HIS A 160 10.43 -6.87 18.06
N HIS A 161 9.15 -7.03 17.75
CA HIS A 161 8.15 -5.94 17.70
C HIS A 161 8.58 -4.78 16.79
N PHE A 162 9.27 -5.08 15.70
CA PHE A 162 9.72 -4.10 14.73
C PHE A 162 8.81 -4.09 13.52
N LYS A 163 8.53 -2.91 12.98
CA LYS A 163 7.96 -2.69 11.64
C LYS A 163 8.55 -1.41 11.08
N GLY A 164 9.17 -1.50 9.93
CA GLY A 164 9.82 -0.36 9.27
C GLY A 164 9.85 -0.53 7.78
N GLY A 165 10.07 0.58 7.07
CA GLY A 165 10.14 0.61 5.62
C GLY A 165 11.42 1.26 5.12
N PHE A 166 11.83 0.88 3.92
CA PHE A 166 12.87 1.59 3.16
C PHE A 166 12.36 1.92 1.77
N ASN A 167 12.95 2.94 1.17
CA ASN A 167 12.62 3.38 -0.18
C ASN A 167 13.82 3.15 -1.10
N SER A 168 13.56 2.59 -2.28
CA SER A 168 14.55 2.41 -3.35
C SER A 168 13.86 2.42 -4.71
N VAL A 169 14.51 2.99 -5.70
CA VAL A 169 14.03 2.92 -7.09
C VAL A 169 13.89 1.47 -7.58
N THR A 170 14.69 0.56 -7.04
CA THR A 170 14.65 -0.87 -7.35
C THR A 170 13.48 -1.63 -6.71
N ASN A 171 12.69 -0.97 -5.84
CA ASN A 171 11.42 -1.50 -5.33
C ASN A 171 10.27 -1.38 -6.34
N TYR A 172 10.40 -0.55 -7.38
CA TYR A 172 9.35 -0.46 -8.39
C TYR A 172 9.27 -1.76 -9.21
N PRO A 173 8.07 -2.37 -9.32
CA PRO A 173 7.87 -3.48 -10.26
C PRO A 173 8.13 -3.05 -11.70
N LEU A 174 8.64 -3.96 -12.54
CA LEU A 174 8.71 -3.77 -13.99
C LEU A 174 7.32 -3.51 -14.56
N PHE A 175 6.35 -4.30 -14.11
CA PHE A 175 4.96 -4.11 -14.48
C PHE A 175 4.01 -4.61 -13.39
N SER A 176 2.77 -4.10 -13.46
CA SER A 176 1.67 -4.58 -12.65
C SER A 176 0.46 -4.90 -13.52
N LEU A 177 -0.10 -6.10 -13.36
CA LEU A 177 -1.39 -6.46 -13.93
C LEU A 177 -2.50 -6.11 -12.93
N GLU A 178 -3.32 -5.16 -13.33
CA GLU A 178 -4.42 -4.63 -12.55
C GLU A 178 -5.75 -5.13 -13.11
N ASP A 179 -6.22 -6.26 -12.58
CA ASP A 179 -7.53 -6.80 -12.92
C ASP A 179 -8.58 -6.36 -11.88
N PRO A 180 -9.47 -5.41 -12.22
CA PRO A 180 -10.49 -4.95 -11.28
C PRO A 180 -11.41 -6.06 -10.76
N SER A 181 -11.65 -7.11 -11.57
CA SER A 181 -12.52 -8.22 -11.20
C SER A 181 -12.05 -8.96 -9.95
N LEU A 182 -10.73 -9.02 -9.72
CA LEU A 182 -10.14 -9.63 -8.53
C LEU A 182 -10.49 -8.89 -7.24
N THR A 183 -10.91 -7.63 -7.34
CA THR A 183 -11.24 -6.79 -6.18
C THR A 183 -12.74 -6.66 -5.91
N PHE A 184 -13.61 -7.27 -6.74
CA PHE A 184 -15.06 -7.10 -6.63
C PHE A 184 -15.68 -7.77 -5.40
N THR A 185 -15.02 -8.77 -4.85
CA THR A 185 -15.50 -9.56 -3.71
C THR A 185 -14.69 -9.33 -2.42
N VAL A 186 -14.02 -8.18 -2.30
CA VAL A 186 -13.28 -7.80 -1.09
C VAL A 186 -14.27 -7.63 0.07
N PRO A 187 -14.04 -8.27 1.24
CA PRO A 187 -14.90 -8.12 2.40
C PRO A 187 -15.05 -6.65 2.86
N PRO A 188 -16.22 -6.26 3.44
CA PRO A 188 -16.47 -4.87 3.84
C PRO A 188 -15.38 -4.27 4.74
N TYR A 189 -14.94 -4.99 5.76
CA TYR A 189 -13.87 -4.53 6.65
C TYR A 189 -12.56 -4.22 5.88
N GLN A 190 -12.13 -5.11 4.99
CA GLN A 190 -10.93 -4.88 4.19
C GLN A 190 -11.12 -3.75 3.16
N LEU A 191 -12.36 -3.57 2.67
CA LEU A 191 -12.72 -2.44 1.84
C LEU A 191 -12.55 -1.12 2.59
N GLY A 192 -13.07 -1.02 3.81
CA GLY A 192 -12.96 0.16 4.67
C GLY A 192 -11.50 0.49 5.01
N CYS A 193 -10.74 -0.51 5.46
CA CYS A 193 -9.30 -0.34 5.70
C CYS A 193 -8.55 0.16 4.45
N GLY A 194 -8.84 -0.41 3.28
CA GLY A 194 -8.21 -0.01 2.03
C GLY A 194 -8.62 1.39 1.55
N LEU A 195 -9.82 1.88 1.88
CA LEU A 195 -10.25 3.24 1.57
C LEU A 195 -9.55 4.26 2.48
N ALA A 196 -9.44 3.97 3.78
CA ALA A 196 -8.73 4.80 4.73
C ALA A 196 -7.23 4.92 4.39
N ASP A 197 -6.58 3.80 4.10
CA ASP A 197 -5.18 3.73 3.72
C ASP A 197 -4.88 4.55 2.45
N ARG A 198 -5.72 4.39 1.43
CA ARG A 198 -5.63 5.11 0.17
C ARG A 198 -5.79 6.62 0.32
N PHE A 199 -6.75 7.03 1.16
CA PHE A 199 -6.92 8.44 1.49
C PHE A 199 -5.67 8.99 2.18
N SER A 200 -5.09 8.24 3.13
CA SER A 200 -3.98 8.67 3.95
C SER A 200 -2.68 8.87 3.16
N HIS A 201 -2.37 8.03 2.18
CA HIS A 201 -1.16 8.17 1.38
C HIS A 201 -1.05 9.54 0.70
N SER A 202 -2.08 9.94 -0.05
CA SER A 202 -2.11 11.26 -0.67
C SER A 202 -2.30 12.38 0.36
N PHE A 203 -2.97 12.11 1.48
CA PHE A 203 -3.22 13.04 2.56
C PHE A 203 -1.94 13.46 3.28
N GLU A 204 -1.08 12.53 3.71
CA GLU A 204 0.16 12.87 4.39
C GLU A 204 1.16 13.59 3.47
N ARG A 205 1.16 13.25 2.20
CA ARG A 205 1.94 13.97 1.19
C ARG A 205 1.44 15.41 0.99
N TYR A 206 0.14 15.62 0.99
CA TYR A 206 -0.45 16.95 0.96
C TYR A 206 -0.10 17.76 2.21
N CYS A 207 -0.17 17.16 3.39
CA CYS A 207 0.18 17.82 4.64
C CYS A 207 1.68 18.08 4.79
N SER A 208 2.53 17.44 3.99
CA SER A 208 3.97 17.70 3.99
C SER A 208 4.26 19.14 3.53
N PRO A 209 5.25 19.82 4.13
CA PRO A 209 5.64 21.15 3.70
C PRO A 209 5.98 21.22 2.21
N SER A 210 5.48 22.24 1.53
CA SER A 210 5.70 22.47 0.11
C SER A 210 5.71 23.96 -0.19
N HIS A 211 6.60 24.38 -1.08
CA HIS A 211 6.64 25.74 -1.63
C HIS A 211 6.74 25.62 -3.15
N GLY A 212 5.87 26.33 -3.89
CA GLY A 212 5.84 26.27 -5.36
C GLY A 212 5.46 24.91 -5.94
N LEU A 213 4.74 24.05 -5.19
CA LEU A 213 4.34 22.71 -5.58
C LEU A 213 2.81 22.51 -5.57
N GLU A 214 2.07 23.58 -5.85
CA GLU A 214 0.61 23.60 -5.91
C GLU A 214 0.02 22.53 -6.84
N PRO A 215 0.63 22.18 -8.01
CA PRO A 215 0.14 21.09 -8.84
C PRO A 215 0.10 19.74 -8.10
N CYS A 216 1.10 19.45 -7.25
CA CYS A 216 1.15 18.22 -6.46
C CYS A 216 0.05 18.20 -5.38
N ASP A 217 -0.20 19.34 -4.75
CA ASP A 217 -1.28 19.50 -3.78
C ASP A 217 -2.65 19.36 -4.45
N GLY A 218 -2.83 19.93 -5.64
CA GLY A 218 -4.04 19.77 -6.44
C GLY A 218 -4.32 18.32 -6.84
N LEU A 219 -3.31 17.59 -7.31
CA LEU A 219 -3.42 16.16 -7.61
C LEU A 219 -3.80 15.35 -6.36
N ALA A 220 -3.15 15.63 -5.25
CA ALA A 220 -3.44 14.97 -3.99
C ALA A 220 -4.88 15.25 -3.51
N LEU A 221 -5.40 16.47 -3.64
CA LEU A 221 -6.80 16.82 -3.35
C LEU A 221 -7.77 16.10 -4.28
N SER A 222 -7.48 16.06 -5.58
CA SER A 222 -8.31 15.37 -6.58
C SER A 222 -8.44 13.88 -6.31
N ILE A 223 -7.35 13.21 -5.95
CA ILE A 223 -7.37 11.78 -5.60
C ILE A 223 -8.27 11.55 -4.37
N ARG A 224 -8.14 12.36 -3.30
CA ARG A 224 -8.97 12.24 -2.10
C ARG A 224 -10.46 12.51 -2.37
N LYS A 225 -10.79 13.53 -3.13
CA LYS A 225 -12.16 13.79 -3.58
C LYS A 225 -12.73 12.58 -4.29
N SER A 226 -11.94 11.95 -5.17
CA SER A 226 -12.33 10.71 -5.85
C SER A 226 -12.52 9.54 -4.87
N VAL A 227 -11.63 9.38 -3.88
CA VAL A 227 -11.77 8.33 -2.85
C VAL A 227 -13.05 8.52 -2.05
N VAL A 228 -13.37 9.74 -1.62
CA VAL A 228 -14.62 10.05 -0.87
C VAL A 228 -15.86 9.77 -1.73
N SER A 229 -15.87 10.21 -2.99
CA SER A 229 -16.98 9.95 -3.93
C SER A 229 -17.17 8.46 -4.20
N ILE A 230 -16.06 7.73 -4.46
CA ILE A 230 -16.09 6.28 -4.67
C ILE A 230 -16.57 5.55 -3.42
N THR A 231 -16.16 6.00 -2.22
CA THR A 231 -16.61 5.43 -0.95
C THR A 231 -18.13 5.42 -0.87
N LYS A 232 -18.77 6.56 -1.16
CA LYS A 232 -20.23 6.66 -1.18
C LYS A 232 -20.85 5.61 -2.11
N ARG A 233 -20.39 5.55 -3.35
CA ARG A 233 -20.92 4.65 -4.38
C ARG A 233 -20.76 3.17 -4.03
N VAL A 234 -19.57 2.75 -3.53
CA VAL A 234 -19.32 1.32 -3.20
C VAL A 234 -20.03 0.87 -1.93
N LEU A 235 -20.36 1.78 -1.00
CA LEU A 235 -21.12 1.46 0.20
C LEU A 235 -22.63 1.43 -0.09
N GLU A 236 -23.14 2.32 -0.95
CA GLU A 236 -24.57 2.37 -1.33
C GLU A 236 -24.93 1.28 -2.33
N LYS A 237 -24.03 0.91 -3.23
CA LYS A 237 -24.28 -0.08 -4.27
C LYS A 237 -23.08 -1.03 -4.41
N ALA A 238 -23.19 -2.18 -3.75
CA ALA A 238 -22.11 -3.17 -3.69
C ALA A 238 -21.70 -3.78 -5.06
N ASP A 239 -22.53 -3.67 -6.09
CA ASP A 239 -22.30 -4.15 -7.45
C ASP A 239 -21.93 -3.03 -8.45
N ASP A 240 -21.67 -1.80 -7.99
CA ASP A 240 -21.21 -0.70 -8.85
C ASP A 240 -19.81 -1.00 -9.43
N ARG A 241 -19.81 -1.59 -10.64
CA ARG A 241 -18.59 -2.01 -11.33
C ARG A 241 -17.70 -0.83 -11.71
N GLU A 242 -18.27 0.31 -12.09
CA GLU A 242 -17.51 1.51 -12.43
C GLU A 242 -16.80 2.08 -11.21
N ALA A 243 -17.49 2.18 -10.05
CA ALA A 243 -16.88 2.61 -8.81
C ALA A 243 -15.75 1.68 -8.38
N LYS A 244 -15.92 0.35 -8.56
CA LYS A 244 -14.87 -0.63 -8.27
C LYS A 244 -13.67 -0.50 -9.20
N ARG A 245 -13.88 -0.21 -10.49
CA ARG A 245 -12.81 0.10 -11.45
C ARG A 245 -12.09 1.39 -11.07
N ALA A 246 -12.83 2.47 -10.81
CA ALA A 246 -12.28 3.74 -10.37
C ALA A 246 -11.50 3.61 -9.05
N ARG A 247 -12.01 2.81 -8.10
CA ARG A 247 -11.31 2.46 -6.87
C ARG A 247 -9.96 1.82 -7.13
N ARG A 248 -9.83 0.96 -8.15
CA ARG A 248 -8.56 0.32 -8.50
C ARG A 248 -7.54 1.37 -8.97
N ILE A 249 -7.95 2.26 -9.87
CA ILE A 249 -7.10 3.36 -10.37
C ILE A 249 -6.68 4.30 -9.24
N CYS A 250 -7.61 4.71 -8.37
CA CYS A 250 -7.28 5.54 -7.21
C CYS A 250 -6.27 4.88 -6.27
N GLY A 251 -6.32 3.54 -6.12
CA GLY A 251 -5.34 2.79 -5.34
C GLY A 251 -3.92 2.99 -5.86
N SER A 252 -3.72 2.79 -7.15
CA SER A 252 -2.41 2.97 -7.79
C SER A 252 -1.93 4.42 -7.73
N LEU A 253 -2.82 5.39 -7.99
CA LEU A 253 -2.46 6.82 -8.01
C LEU A 253 -2.20 7.39 -6.60
N SER A 254 -2.81 6.83 -5.56
CA SER A 254 -2.70 7.39 -4.20
C SER A 254 -1.30 7.27 -3.61
N HIS A 255 -0.55 6.25 -3.99
CA HIS A 255 0.81 6.01 -3.50
C HIS A 255 1.89 6.31 -4.55
N ASP A 256 1.51 6.68 -5.74
CA ASP A 256 2.46 7.05 -6.77
C ASP A 256 3.18 8.38 -6.44
N GLY A 257 4.39 8.52 -6.93
CA GLY A 257 5.26 9.67 -6.59
C GLY A 257 4.74 11.04 -7.01
N PHE A 258 3.74 11.12 -7.91
CA PHE A 258 3.23 12.41 -8.42
C PHE A 258 2.66 13.32 -7.32
N THR A 259 2.07 12.76 -6.27
CA THR A 259 1.55 13.56 -5.14
C THR A 259 2.63 13.99 -4.15
N ASN A 260 3.87 13.53 -4.35
CA ASN A 260 5.02 13.85 -3.50
C ASN A 260 6.19 14.50 -4.25
N PHE A 261 5.98 14.82 -5.49
CA PHE A 261 6.95 15.41 -6.41
C PHE A 261 7.66 16.60 -5.76
N GLY A 262 8.98 16.52 -5.55
CA GLY A 262 9.76 17.56 -4.89
C GLY A 262 9.50 17.79 -3.39
N LYS A 263 8.66 16.99 -2.73
CA LYS A 263 8.33 17.14 -1.31
C LYS A 263 9.14 16.20 -0.41
N LYS A 264 9.39 16.63 0.82
CA LYS A 264 9.91 15.75 1.86
C LYS A 264 8.82 14.75 2.30
N LYS A 265 9.10 13.45 2.17
CA LYS A 265 8.18 12.38 2.61
C LYS A 265 8.19 12.28 4.14
N LEU A 266 7.19 12.80 4.83
CA LEU A 266 7.10 12.72 6.28
C LEU A 266 6.45 11.44 6.78
N PHE A 267 5.28 11.06 6.26
CA PHE A 267 4.52 9.87 6.63
C PHE A 267 4.40 9.66 8.15
N ILE A 268 3.91 10.69 8.85
CA ILE A 268 3.87 10.75 10.32
C ILE A 268 2.83 9.78 10.87
N VAL A 269 1.62 9.76 10.29
CA VAL A 269 0.55 8.84 10.70
C VAL A 269 0.96 7.39 10.44
N HIS A 270 1.59 7.12 9.29
CA HIS A 270 2.11 5.79 8.99
C HIS A 270 3.19 5.34 9.98
N LYS A 271 4.12 6.22 10.35
CA LYS A 271 5.16 5.91 11.35
C LYS A 271 4.57 5.60 12.73
N ALA A 272 3.56 6.36 13.14
CA ALA A 272 2.83 6.12 14.38
C ALA A 272 2.07 4.78 14.34
N GLU A 273 1.42 4.47 13.20
CA GLU A 273 0.74 3.19 12.97
C GLU A 273 1.71 2.02 12.97
N HIS A 274 2.86 2.13 12.30
CA HIS A 274 3.88 1.08 12.27
C HIS A 274 4.36 0.71 13.67
N ARG A 275 4.46 1.69 14.58
CA ARG A 275 4.81 1.43 15.97
C ARG A 275 3.75 0.59 16.69
N LEU A 276 2.46 0.82 16.40
CA LEU A 276 1.37 0.00 16.94
C LEU A 276 1.33 -1.38 16.28
N SER A 277 1.27 -1.46 14.96
CA SER A 277 1.12 -2.74 14.26
C SER A 277 2.38 -3.62 14.31
N GLY A 278 3.55 -3.05 14.57
CA GLY A 278 4.76 -3.83 14.89
C GLY A 278 4.64 -4.58 16.22
N LYS A 279 3.97 -4.00 17.21
CA LYS A 279 3.71 -4.62 18.51
C LYS A 279 2.41 -5.43 18.54
N TYR A 280 1.40 -4.99 17.82
CA TYR A 280 0.06 -5.59 17.74
C TYR A 280 -0.21 -6.08 16.32
N PRO A 281 0.30 -7.25 15.91
CA PRO A 281 0.27 -7.71 14.51
C PRO A 281 -1.15 -7.98 13.99
N ASP A 282 -2.15 -8.05 14.88
CA ASP A 282 -3.55 -8.15 14.52
C ASP A 282 -4.18 -6.83 14.09
N LEU A 283 -3.55 -5.69 14.38
CA LEU A 283 -3.98 -4.39 13.88
C LEU A 283 -3.72 -4.32 12.36
N VAL A 284 -4.82 -4.30 11.60
CA VAL A 284 -4.75 -4.11 10.16
C VAL A 284 -4.30 -2.68 9.88
N HIS A 285 -3.32 -2.50 9.00
CA HIS A 285 -2.67 -1.21 8.73
C HIS A 285 -3.67 -0.07 8.47
N GLY A 286 -4.60 -0.22 7.53
CA GLY A 286 -5.59 0.82 7.24
C GLY A 286 -6.56 1.10 8.40
N GLN A 287 -6.77 0.13 9.31
CA GLN A 287 -7.52 0.34 10.55
C GLN A 287 -6.76 1.26 11.50
N GLY A 288 -5.47 1.01 11.72
CA GLY A 288 -4.63 1.84 12.57
C GLY A 288 -4.47 3.26 12.02
N ILE A 289 -4.32 3.39 10.71
CA ILE A 289 -4.29 4.68 10.02
C ILE A 289 -5.58 5.46 10.25
N ALA A 290 -6.76 4.84 10.09
CA ALA A 290 -8.04 5.49 10.29
C ALA A 290 -8.21 6.04 11.71
N LEU A 291 -7.74 5.29 12.72
CA LEU A 291 -7.83 5.67 14.13
C LEU A 291 -6.87 6.81 14.52
N LEU A 292 -5.75 6.96 13.82
CA LEU A 292 -4.72 7.98 14.14
C LEU A 292 -4.86 9.27 13.32
N MET A 293 -5.43 9.19 12.12
CA MET A 293 -5.48 10.32 11.18
C MET A 293 -6.22 11.56 11.73
N PRO A 294 -7.38 11.45 12.40
CA PRO A 294 -8.03 12.62 13.00
C PRO A 294 -7.16 13.31 14.06
N SER A 295 -6.53 12.55 14.95
CA SER A 295 -5.63 13.09 15.98
C SER A 295 -4.44 13.84 15.37
N TYR A 296 -3.91 13.36 14.21
CA TYR A 296 -2.84 14.08 13.52
C TYR A 296 -3.25 15.51 13.10
N LEU A 297 -4.48 15.68 12.60
CA LEU A 297 -4.97 17.01 12.22
C LEU A 297 -5.25 17.89 13.44
N GLU A 298 -5.85 17.32 14.50
CA GLU A 298 -6.13 18.02 15.74
C GLU A 298 -4.85 18.56 16.39
N GLU A 299 -3.83 17.72 16.52
CA GLU A 299 -2.53 18.08 17.10
C GLU A 299 -1.74 19.13 16.27
N ASN A 300 -2.03 19.23 14.98
CA ASN A 300 -1.31 20.12 14.05
C ASN A 300 -2.23 21.20 13.44
N GLU A 301 -3.43 21.43 14.03
CA GLU A 301 -4.43 22.36 13.50
C GLU A 301 -3.81 23.73 13.16
N ALA A 302 -3.12 24.34 14.12
CA ALA A 302 -2.53 25.66 13.93
C ALA A 302 -1.42 25.71 12.83
N LYS A 303 -0.65 24.63 12.66
CA LYS A 303 0.41 24.56 11.63
C LYS A 303 -0.11 24.27 10.24
N LEU A 304 -1.26 23.61 10.15
CA LEU A 304 -1.85 23.13 8.91
C LEU A 304 -3.18 23.81 8.58
N GLU A 305 -3.57 24.88 9.25
CA GLU A 305 -4.90 25.48 9.18
C GLU A 305 -5.37 25.72 7.72
N GLU A 306 -4.57 26.42 6.92
CA GLU A 306 -4.89 26.69 5.50
C GLU A 306 -5.09 25.40 4.69
N LYS A 307 -4.22 24.40 4.90
CA LYS A 307 -4.32 23.11 4.21
C LYS A 307 -5.54 22.32 4.68
N ILE A 308 -5.89 22.37 5.95
CA ILE A 308 -7.07 21.69 6.51
C ILE A 308 -8.35 22.33 5.98
N VAL A 309 -8.44 23.66 5.95
CA VAL A 309 -9.59 24.38 5.39
C VAL A 309 -9.74 24.07 3.90
N LEU A 310 -8.65 24.10 3.13
CA LEU A 310 -8.69 23.76 1.71
C LEU A 310 -9.09 22.30 1.46
N LEU A 311 -8.61 21.36 2.30
CA LEU A 311 -9.05 19.96 2.30
C LEU A 311 -10.57 19.85 2.51
N GLY A 312 -11.10 20.55 3.51
CA GLY A 312 -12.53 20.58 3.80
C GLY A 312 -13.35 21.03 2.60
N LYS A 313 -12.95 22.15 2.01
CA LYS A 313 -13.60 22.75 0.84
C LYS A 313 -13.57 21.84 -0.38
N GLU A 314 -12.39 21.37 -0.79
CA GLU A 314 -12.19 20.68 -2.06
C GLU A 314 -12.62 19.20 -2.01
N VAL A 315 -12.49 18.55 -0.86
CA VAL A 315 -12.76 17.11 -0.73
C VAL A 315 -14.14 16.81 -0.16
N PHE A 316 -14.57 17.59 0.83
CA PHE A 316 -15.83 17.35 1.56
C PHE A 316 -16.92 18.37 1.23
N GLY A 317 -16.60 19.47 0.53
CA GLY A 317 -17.54 20.53 0.19
C GLY A 317 -17.93 21.39 1.41
N VAL A 318 -17.09 21.43 2.44
CA VAL A 318 -17.30 22.19 3.67
C VAL A 318 -16.63 23.56 3.57
N THR A 319 -17.42 24.61 3.74
CA THR A 319 -16.92 25.98 3.84
C THR A 319 -17.00 26.44 5.28
N GLY A 320 -15.86 26.46 5.99
CA GLY A 320 -15.82 26.76 7.41
C GLY A 320 -14.40 26.74 7.95
N SER A 321 -14.27 26.52 9.25
CA SER A 321 -13.01 26.45 9.97
C SER A 321 -12.26 25.13 9.72
N ALA A 322 -11.02 25.06 10.18
CA ALA A 322 -10.25 23.80 10.24
C ALA A 322 -11.00 22.73 11.04
N LYS A 323 -11.68 23.13 12.14
CA LYS A 323 -12.48 22.20 12.96
C LYS A 323 -13.65 21.60 12.19
N ASP A 324 -14.36 22.39 11.35
CA ASP A 324 -15.44 21.88 10.51
C ASP A 324 -14.90 20.87 9.49
N SER A 325 -13.72 21.14 8.93
CA SER A 325 -13.03 20.23 8.00
C SER A 325 -12.60 18.92 8.65
N ILE A 326 -12.08 18.98 9.89
CA ILE A 326 -11.72 17.79 10.67
C ILE A 326 -12.98 16.98 11.02
N ALA A 327 -14.07 17.66 11.39
CA ALA A 327 -15.35 17.01 11.64
C ALA A 327 -15.88 16.28 10.39
N ALA A 328 -15.75 16.87 9.21
CA ALA A 328 -16.13 16.23 7.94
C ALA A 328 -15.29 14.98 7.63
N LEU A 329 -13.97 15.02 7.91
CA LEU A 329 -13.11 13.83 7.79
C LEU A 329 -13.56 12.72 8.75
N LYS A 330 -13.85 13.04 10.02
CA LYS A 330 -14.38 12.06 10.99
C LYS A 330 -15.68 11.46 10.52
N ALA A 331 -16.63 12.29 10.08
CA ALA A 331 -17.92 11.83 9.55
C ALA A 331 -17.77 10.93 8.30
N TRP A 332 -16.75 11.14 7.47
CA TRP A 332 -16.43 10.23 6.38
C TRP A 332 -15.86 8.90 6.88
N LEU A 333 -14.94 8.93 7.86
CA LEU A 333 -14.36 7.72 8.48
C LEU A 333 -15.45 6.88 9.16
N ASP A 334 -16.40 7.52 9.85
CA ASP A 334 -17.52 6.86 10.53
C ASP A 334 -18.48 6.10 9.58
N ARG A 335 -18.43 6.40 8.27
CA ARG A 335 -19.17 5.64 7.26
C ARG A 335 -18.45 4.37 6.82
N LEU A 336 -17.17 4.22 7.12
CA LEU A 336 -16.40 3.05 6.72
C LEU A 336 -16.75 1.85 7.62
N PRO A 337 -16.84 0.62 7.08
CA PRO A 337 -17.12 -0.59 7.87
C PRO A 337 -15.86 -1.08 8.63
N ILE A 338 -15.35 -0.25 9.54
CA ILE A 338 -14.16 -0.47 10.36
C ILE A 338 -14.44 -0.03 11.80
N ALA A 339 -13.57 -0.32 12.75
CA ALA A 339 -13.64 0.23 14.11
C ALA A 339 -13.36 1.74 14.09
N HIS A 340 -14.14 2.51 14.86
CA HIS A 340 -14.05 3.98 14.93
C HIS A 340 -13.29 4.47 16.17
N SER A 341 -13.00 3.53 17.08
CA SER A 341 -12.17 3.78 18.26
C SER A 341 -11.29 2.57 18.58
N PHE A 342 -10.23 2.78 19.35
CA PHE A 342 -9.37 1.67 19.81
C PHE A 342 -10.11 0.67 20.70
N SER A 343 -11.18 1.10 21.39
CA SER A 343 -12.01 0.23 22.24
C SER A 343 -12.95 -0.69 21.47
N GLU A 344 -13.22 -0.42 20.20
CA GLU A 344 -14.03 -1.27 19.32
C GLU A 344 -13.23 -2.37 18.61
N LEU A 345 -11.91 -2.37 18.78
CA LEU A 345 -11.08 -3.43 18.22
C LEU A 345 -11.38 -4.77 18.91
N PRO A 346 -11.31 -5.91 18.18
CA PRO A 346 -11.56 -7.23 18.74
C PRO A 346 -10.39 -7.76 19.62
N PHE A 347 -9.42 -6.91 19.94
CA PHE A 347 -8.28 -7.16 20.81
C PHE A 347 -7.86 -5.85 21.50
N GLU A 348 -7.21 -5.98 22.64
CA GLU A 348 -6.79 -4.83 23.44
C GLU A 348 -5.43 -4.27 22.98
N ILE A 349 -5.34 -2.96 22.85
CA ILE A 349 -4.09 -2.21 22.72
C ILE A 349 -3.89 -1.40 24.02
N LYS A 350 -2.75 -1.54 24.66
CA LYS A 350 -2.46 -0.85 25.90
C LYS A 350 -2.51 0.67 25.70
N LYS A 351 -3.18 1.38 26.63
CA LYS A 351 -3.32 2.84 26.59
C LYS A 351 -1.99 3.56 26.43
N GLU A 352 -0.96 3.11 27.15
CA GLU A 352 0.40 3.68 27.07
C GLU A 352 1.01 3.61 25.66
N ASP A 353 0.73 2.52 24.90
CA ASP A 353 1.23 2.37 23.53
C ASP A 353 0.48 3.27 22.56
N ILE A 354 -0.84 3.45 22.78
CA ILE A 354 -1.65 4.42 22.01
C ILE A 354 -1.10 5.84 22.22
N GLU A 355 -0.86 6.23 23.48
CA GLU A 355 -0.33 7.55 23.79
C GLU A 355 1.09 7.77 23.24
N LYS A 356 1.95 6.75 23.29
CA LYS A 356 3.27 6.79 22.65
C LYS A 356 3.18 6.94 21.12
N ALA A 357 2.21 6.30 20.48
CA ALA A 357 1.99 6.44 19.04
C ALA A 357 1.45 7.84 18.69
N LYS A 358 0.47 8.35 19.47
CA LYS A 358 -0.06 9.71 19.31
C LYS A 358 1.02 10.77 19.51
N GLY A 359 1.95 10.58 20.45
CA GLY A 359 3.07 11.49 20.67
C GLY A 359 4.01 11.65 19.46
N LEU A 360 3.94 10.75 18.47
CA LEU A 360 4.66 10.87 17.19
C LEU A 360 3.94 11.74 16.17
N LEU A 361 2.65 12.08 16.38
CA LEU A 361 1.82 12.77 15.38
C LEU A 361 2.14 14.26 15.22
N LEU A 362 2.92 14.84 16.15
CA LEU A 362 3.30 16.27 16.09
C LEU A 362 4.29 16.54 14.95
N LEU A 363 3.97 17.51 14.11
CA LEU A 363 4.91 18.12 13.18
C LEU A 363 5.99 18.89 13.95
N LYS A 364 7.23 18.49 13.75
CA LYS A 364 8.40 19.17 14.35
C LYS A 364 8.85 20.38 13.54
#